data_eeea768ffb794b9f0330dae386d527ca
#
_entry.id   eeea768ffb794b9f0330dae386d527ca
#
_cell.length_a   1.000
_cell.length_b   1.000
_cell.length_c   1.000
_cell.angle_alpha   90.00
_cell.angle_beta   90.00
_cell.angle_gamma   90.00
#
_symmetry.space_group_name_H-M   'P 1'
#
loop_
_entity.id
_entity.type
_entity.pdbx_description
1 polymer ?
#
loop_
_entity_poly.entity_id
_entity_poly.type
_entity_poly.pdbx_seq_one_letter_code
_entity_poly.pdbx_strand_id
1 'polypeptide(L)'
;MREFFVAFRSRAEAIRFYEALLNYHIGCKVINTPSSAGLGCGLSVKLFAKDMGQAKIVLERGKFASAVGFDYFSNNGKAIRL
;
A
#
# COMPACT_ATOMS: atom_id res chain seq x y z
N MET A 1 -15.99 -3.89 -4.46
CA MET A 1 -15.29 -3.47 -3.23
C MET A 1 -14.07 -2.64 -3.62
N ARG A 2 -13.88 -1.50 -2.94
CA ARG A 2 -12.77 -0.61 -3.28
C ARG A 2 -11.45 -1.14 -2.76
N GLU A 3 -10.41 -1.03 -3.58
CA GLU A 3 -9.07 -1.41 -3.20
C GLU A 3 -8.20 -0.18 -3.05
N PHE A 4 -7.30 -0.23 -2.07
CA PHE A 4 -6.30 0.80 -1.84
C PHE A 4 -4.93 0.18 -1.94
N PHE A 5 -3.93 1.01 -2.13
CA PHE A 5 -2.56 0.53 -2.06
C PHE A 5 -1.69 1.55 -1.34
N VAL A 6 -0.64 1.04 -0.71
CA VAL A 6 0.37 1.86 -0.06
C VAL A 6 1.65 1.71 -0.87
N ALA A 7 2.13 2.82 -1.41
CA ALA A 7 3.35 2.82 -2.22
C ALA A 7 4.57 3.05 -1.33
N PHE A 8 5.64 2.34 -1.64
CA PHE A 8 6.90 2.45 -0.92
C PHE A 8 8.01 2.73 -1.91
N ARG A 9 8.96 3.58 -1.53
CA ARG A 9 10.17 3.78 -2.31
C ARG A 9 11.17 2.66 -2.08
N SER A 10 11.16 2.07 -0.89
CA SER A 10 12.01 0.92 -0.55
C SER A 10 11.26 -0.37 -0.82
N ARG A 11 11.81 -1.21 -1.71
CA ARG A 11 11.23 -2.52 -2.00
C ARG A 11 11.22 -3.40 -0.75
N ALA A 12 12.29 -3.33 0.04
CA ALA A 12 12.39 -4.11 1.28
C ALA A 12 11.29 -3.73 2.26
N GLU A 13 11.00 -2.44 2.38
CA GLU A 13 9.92 -1.99 3.28
C GLU A 13 8.55 -2.43 2.80
N ALA A 14 8.32 -2.43 1.48
CA ALA A 14 7.06 -2.91 0.93
C ALA A 14 6.83 -4.38 1.31
N ILE A 15 7.85 -5.21 1.15
CA ILE A 15 7.76 -6.63 1.49
C ILE A 15 7.53 -6.79 3.00
N ARG A 16 8.23 -6.03 3.82
CA ARG A 16 8.07 -6.09 5.28
C ARG A 16 6.65 -5.71 5.70
N PHE A 17 6.09 -4.69 5.07
CA PHE A 17 4.72 -4.28 5.34
C PHE A 17 3.72 -5.37 4.91
N TYR A 18 3.93 -5.95 3.75
CA TYR A 18 3.12 -7.06 3.25
C TYR A 18 3.11 -8.21 4.25
N GLU A 19 4.29 -8.62 4.74
CA GLU A 19 4.39 -9.70 5.71
C GLU A 19 3.71 -9.35 7.04
N ALA A 20 3.84 -8.11 7.48
CA ALA A 20 3.17 -7.66 8.70
C ALA A 20 1.66 -7.74 8.57
N LEU A 21 1.10 -7.35 7.41
CA LEU A 21 -0.33 -7.46 7.19
C LEU A 21 -0.80 -8.90 7.19
N LEU A 22 -0.02 -9.80 6.61
CA LEU A 22 -0.36 -11.23 6.62
C LEU A 22 -0.40 -11.77 8.05
N ASN A 23 0.50 -11.31 8.92
CA ASN A 23 0.51 -11.72 10.32
C ASN A 23 -0.75 -11.27 11.07
N TYR A 24 -1.40 -10.21 10.60
CA TYR A 24 -2.68 -9.76 11.14
C TYR A 24 -3.87 -10.35 10.40
N HIS A 25 -3.63 -11.35 9.53
CA HIS A 25 -4.67 -12.02 8.74
C HIS A 25 -5.39 -11.05 7.79
N ILE A 26 -4.69 -10.05 7.29
CA ILE A 26 -5.23 -9.10 6.33
C ILE A 26 -4.85 -9.56 4.92
N GLY A 27 -5.86 -9.78 4.08
CA GLY A 27 -5.62 -10.15 2.68
C GLY A 27 -5.00 -8.97 1.92
N CYS A 28 -3.85 -9.20 1.30
CA CYS A 28 -3.13 -8.15 0.58
C CYS A 28 -2.25 -8.76 -0.50
N LYS A 29 -1.77 -7.90 -1.39
CA LYS A 29 -0.91 -8.31 -2.51
C LYS A 29 0.19 -7.28 -2.72
N VAL A 30 1.38 -7.77 -3.08
CA VAL A 30 2.45 -6.88 -3.53
C VAL A 30 2.26 -6.66 -5.04
N ILE A 31 2.28 -5.40 -5.46
CA ILE A 31 2.16 -5.02 -6.86
C ILE A 31 3.26 -4.02 -7.21
N ASN A 32 3.54 -3.89 -8.49
CA ASN A 32 4.40 -2.80 -8.95
C ASN A 32 3.63 -1.49 -8.77
N THR A 33 4.32 -0.45 -8.30
CA THR A 33 3.69 0.85 -8.11
C THR A 33 3.20 1.38 -9.45
N PRO A 34 1.91 1.76 -9.56
CA PRO A 34 1.40 2.29 -10.82
C PRO A 34 2.12 3.57 -11.22
N SER A 35 2.39 3.72 -12.50
CA SER A 35 3.06 4.92 -13.01
C SER A 35 2.28 6.19 -12.71
N SER A 36 0.95 6.10 -12.66
CA SER A 36 0.10 7.24 -12.33
C SER A 36 0.27 7.74 -10.89
N ALA A 37 0.91 6.96 -10.03
CA ALA A 37 1.23 7.42 -8.67
C ALA A 37 2.44 8.36 -8.64
N GLY A 38 3.18 8.48 -9.73
CA GLY A 38 4.26 9.46 -9.86
C GLY A 38 5.54 9.14 -9.07
N LEU A 39 5.75 7.88 -8.71
CA LEU A 39 6.86 7.48 -7.85
C LEU A 39 8.00 6.77 -8.56
N GLY A 40 7.89 6.58 -9.88
CA GLY A 40 8.88 5.82 -10.63
C GLY A 40 8.81 4.33 -10.31
N CYS A 41 9.97 3.71 -10.11
CA CYS A 41 10.06 2.28 -9.79
C CYS A 41 9.90 2.05 -8.29
N GLY A 42 8.94 1.25 -7.91
CA GLY A 42 8.75 0.89 -6.51
C GLY A 42 7.76 -0.24 -6.39
N LEU A 43 7.59 -0.73 -5.18
CA LEU A 43 6.56 -1.71 -4.89
C LEU A 43 5.47 -1.09 -4.05
N SER A 44 4.26 -1.59 -4.24
CA SER A 44 3.11 -1.18 -3.44
C SER A 44 2.45 -2.41 -2.86
N VAL A 45 1.72 -2.23 -1.78
CA VAL A 45 0.91 -3.29 -1.17
C VAL A 45 -0.54 -2.92 -1.32
N LYS A 46 -1.30 -3.77 -2.01
CA LYS A 46 -2.72 -3.56 -2.29
C LYS A 46 -3.57 -4.30 -1.27
N LEU A 47 -4.61 -3.65 -0.78
CA LEU A 47 -5.51 -4.23 0.22
C LEU A 47 -6.92 -3.66 0.01
N PHE A 48 -7.89 -4.28 0.67
CA PHE A 48 -9.28 -3.82 0.58
C PHE A 48 -9.57 -2.71 1.58
N ALA A 49 -10.51 -1.85 1.22
CA ALA A 49 -10.89 -0.70 2.04
C ALA A 49 -11.28 -1.08 3.47
N LYS A 50 -11.89 -2.24 3.66
CA LYS A 50 -12.33 -2.70 4.98
C LYS A 50 -11.18 -2.84 5.97
N ASP A 51 -9.96 -3.08 5.48
CA ASP A 51 -8.80 -3.32 6.33
C ASP A 51 -7.93 -2.07 6.49
N MET A 52 -8.35 -0.95 5.92
CA MET A 52 -7.51 0.24 5.86
C MET A 52 -7.19 0.83 7.23
N GLY A 53 -8.17 0.80 8.15
CA GLY A 53 -7.93 1.30 9.51
C GLY A 53 -6.83 0.53 10.22
N GLN A 54 -6.86 -0.80 10.12
CA GLN A 54 -5.84 -1.62 10.74
C GLN A 54 -4.50 -1.49 10.01
N ALA A 55 -4.52 -1.37 8.70
CA ALA A 55 -3.31 -1.16 7.91
C ALA A 55 -2.60 0.13 8.31
N LYS A 56 -3.35 1.19 8.60
CA LYS A 56 -2.76 2.45 9.07
C LYS A 56 -2.03 2.27 10.39
N ILE A 57 -2.61 1.49 11.30
CA ILE A 57 -1.97 1.20 12.59
C ILE A 57 -0.67 0.43 12.40
N VAL A 58 -0.69 -0.58 11.54
CA VAL A 58 0.51 -1.37 11.23
C VAL A 58 1.59 -0.47 10.61
N LEU A 59 1.19 0.43 9.71
CA LEU A 59 2.11 1.34 9.06
C LEU A 59 2.80 2.27 10.06
N GLU A 60 2.04 2.81 10.99
CA GLU A 60 2.58 3.70 12.01
C GLU A 60 3.51 2.97 12.97
N ARG A 61 3.13 1.79 13.41
CA ARG A 61 3.93 1.01 14.36
C ARG A 61 5.23 0.53 13.76
N GLY A 62 5.22 0.21 12.48
CA GLY A 62 6.41 -0.29 11.79
C GLY A 62 7.41 0.76 11.42
N LYS A 63 7.06 2.04 11.51
CA LYS A 63 7.94 3.18 11.18
C LYS A 63 8.54 3.04 9.77
N PHE A 64 7.66 2.85 8.79
CA PHE A 64 8.09 2.69 7.40
C PHE A 64 8.40 4.05 6.79
N ALA A 65 9.67 4.41 6.79
CA ALA A 65 10.11 5.74 6.35
C ALA A 65 9.86 6.01 4.87
N SER A 66 9.84 4.97 4.04
CA SER A 66 9.67 5.14 2.60
C SER A 66 8.21 5.07 2.14
N ALA A 67 7.26 4.87 3.07
CA ALA A 67 5.84 4.84 2.72
C ALA A 67 5.38 6.22 2.28
N VAL A 68 4.65 6.27 1.16
CA VAL A 68 4.23 7.54 0.57
C VAL A 68 2.80 7.91 0.96
N GLY A 69 2.00 6.93 1.36
CA GLY A 69 0.62 7.17 1.77
C GLY A 69 -0.32 6.21 1.09
N PHE A 70 -1.61 6.38 1.35
CA PHE A 70 -2.64 5.54 0.77
C PHE A 70 -3.18 6.15 -0.51
N ASP A 71 -3.23 5.35 -1.56
CA ASP A 71 -3.79 5.72 -2.85
C ASP A 71 -4.91 4.74 -3.20
N TYR A 72 -5.80 5.13 -4.10
CA TYR A 72 -6.79 4.23 -4.64
C TYR A 72 -6.92 4.44 -6.14
N PHE A 73 -7.48 3.45 -6.83
CA PHE A 73 -7.71 3.57 -8.27
C PHE A 73 -9.07 4.21 -8.53
N SER A 74 -9.06 5.26 -9.36
CA SER A 74 -10.30 5.88 -9.82
C SER A 74 -10.95 4.99 -10.88
N ASN A 75 -12.16 5.34 -11.29
CA ASN A 75 -12.91 4.58 -12.30
C ASN A 75 -12.17 4.48 -13.63
N ASN A 76 -11.31 5.44 -13.94
CA ASN A 76 -10.53 5.41 -15.20
C ASN A 76 -9.12 4.83 -14.98
N GLY A 77 -8.87 4.20 -13.86
CA GLY A 77 -7.62 3.51 -13.60
C GLY A 77 -6.48 4.36 -13.11
N LYS A 78 -6.70 5.63 -12.85
CA LYS A 78 -5.66 6.52 -12.32
C LYS A 78 -5.53 6.38 -10.82
N ALA A 79 -4.30 6.45 -10.31
CA ALA A 79 -4.04 6.46 -8.87
C ALA A 79 -4.37 7.83 -8.29
N ILE A 80 -5.10 7.86 -7.19
CA ILE A 80 -5.49 9.09 -6.50
C ILE A 80 -5.05 8.99 -5.04
N ARG A 81 -4.30 9.98 -4.58
CA ARG A 81 -3.82 10.04 -3.20
C ARG A 81 -4.95 10.45 -2.25
N LEU A 82 -5.05 9.74 -1.13
CA LEU A 82 -5.99 10.12 -0.08
C LEU A 82 -5.51 11.32 0.72
#